data_6fbbf4b76ff4ef42afe3e4f3a401b965
#
_entry.id   6fbbf4b76ff4ef42afe3e4f3a401b965
#
_cell.length_a   1.000
_cell.length_b   1.000
_cell.length_c   1.000
_cell.angle_alpha   90.00
_cell.angle_beta   90.00
_cell.angle_gamma   90.00
#
_symmetry.space_group_name_H-M   'P 1'
#
loop_
_entity.id
_entity.type
_entity.pdbx_description
1 polymer ?
#
loop_
_entity_poly.entity_id
_entity_poly.type
_entity_poly.pdbx_seq_one_letter_code
_entity_poly.pdbx_strand_id
1 'polypeptide(L)'
;MTNVLMKINRRKASGPVPAPPTGDKDLDREYDIAKCLKGLMNNKYGADDALEHQNVLVALVSSLSSPRLNTRKLVSEVLTFLCHWGDGQGHHKVLQSMDKVKHDHNETGRFDAWMRIVEVTIDGRGKMGSLVGASEEYRSGGIGMENLLMEYAVSTMILINMLVDGAETDLQLRCHIRAQFTSCGIKRLLTKMEGFQYEVIDKQIERFRENEAIDYEDLLQREGSSMKDSIEGEVKDMSDPMQIVDAITSKINGSRSHDYFLSAMQHMLLIRENSGEEGLRMFQLVDAMLSYVAMDRRLPDLDLRQGLTFTVQSLLDRLHTDAEARQVYDESLEARQIAEAAIA
;
A
#
# COMPACT_ATOMS: atom_id res chain seq x y z
N MET A 1 -22.58 10.40 12.26
CA MET A 1 -21.97 10.42 10.92
C MET A 1 -21.04 9.21 10.72
N THR A 2 -20.03 9.02 11.52
CA THR A 2 -19.05 7.92 11.42
C THR A 2 -19.67 6.53 11.32
N ASN A 3 -20.65 6.19 12.19
CA ASN A 3 -21.32 4.90 12.13
C ASN A 3 -22.09 4.64 10.83
N VAL A 4 -22.58 5.68 10.17
CA VAL A 4 -23.26 5.57 8.87
C VAL A 4 -22.21 5.32 7.76
N LEU A 5 -21.10 6.05 7.79
CA LEU A 5 -19.98 5.87 6.87
C LEU A 5 -19.41 4.45 6.98
N MET A 6 -19.17 3.95 8.19
CA MET A 6 -18.73 2.58 8.42
C MET A 6 -19.73 1.52 7.89
N LYS A 7 -21.03 1.76 8.03
CA LYS A 7 -22.05 0.85 7.47
C LYS A 7 -22.02 0.81 5.94
N ILE A 8 -21.84 1.97 5.29
CA ILE A 8 -21.69 2.05 3.83
C ILE A 8 -20.45 1.29 3.40
N ASN A 9 -19.32 1.51 4.07
CA ASN A 9 -18.05 0.85 3.75
C ASN A 9 -18.08 -0.66 4.00
N ARG A 10 -18.70 -1.14 5.07
CA ARG A 10 -18.88 -2.59 5.33
C ARG A 10 -19.70 -3.29 4.25
N ARG A 11 -20.70 -2.64 3.67
CA ARG A 11 -21.48 -3.19 2.55
C ARG A 11 -20.62 -3.43 1.31
N LYS A 12 -19.53 -2.67 1.14
CA LYS A 12 -18.56 -2.85 0.05
C LYS A 12 -17.63 -4.04 0.26
N ALA A 13 -17.37 -4.41 1.52
CA ALA A 13 -16.39 -5.42 1.93
C ALA A 13 -16.96 -6.83 2.15
N SER A 14 -18.27 -7.02 2.13
CA SER A 14 -18.91 -8.28 2.57
C SER A 14 -18.88 -9.38 1.52
N GLY A 15 -17.93 -10.34 1.69
CA GLY A 15 -18.08 -11.77 1.44
C GLY A 15 -18.07 -12.29 0.00
N PRO A 16 -18.09 -13.63 -0.18
CA PRO A 16 -18.06 -14.30 -1.48
C PRO A 16 -19.36 -14.16 -2.29
N VAL A 17 -20.39 -13.55 -1.74
CA VAL A 17 -21.61 -13.17 -2.46
C VAL A 17 -21.45 -11.73 -2.89
N PRO A 18 -21.61 -11.40 -4.21
CA PRO A 18 -21.57 -10.02 -4.67
C PRO A 18 -22.59 -9.22 -3.87
N ALA A 19 -22.11 -8.31 -3.02
CA ALA A 19 -23.00 -7.36 -2.36
C ALA A 19 -23.80 -6.62 -3.44
N PRO A 20 -25.08 -6.32 -3.23
CA PRO A 20 -25.84 -5.52 -4.18
C PRO A 20 -25.06 -4.21 -4.41
N PRO A 21 -24.97 -3.73 -5.66
CA PRO A 21 -24.20 -2.54 -5.98
C PRO A 21 -24.64 -1.42 -5.04
N THR A 22 -23.67 -0.78 -4.39
CA THR A 22 -23.91 0.36 -3.50
C THR A 22 -24.67 1.40 -4.31
N GLY A 23 -25.91 1.69 -3.95
CA GLY A 23 -26.74 2.59 -4.73
C GLY A 23 -26.19 4.01 -4.74
N ASP A 24 -26.50 4.78 -5.78
CA ASP A 24 -26.05 6.18 -5.94
C ASP A 24 -26.32 7.02 -4.68
N LYS A 25 -27.45 6.81 -4.03
CA LYS A 25 -27.82 7.48 -2.77
C LYS A 25 -26.84 7.20 -1.62
N ASP A 26 -26.30 6.00 -1.52
CA ASP A 26 -25.32 5.67 -0.48
C ASP A 26 -23.96 6.30 -0.81
N LEU A 27 -23.59 6.38 -2.09
CA LEU A 27 -22.38 7.06 -2.54
C LEU A 27 -22.47 8.60 -2.37
N ASP A 28 -23.64 9.19 -2.61
CA ASP A 28 -23.89 10.61 -2.31
C ASP A 28 -23.74 10.87 -0.82
N ARG A 29 -24.35 10.02 0.00
CA ARG A 29 -24.27 10.12 1.46
C ARG A 29 -22.83 9.93 1.97
N GLU A 30 -22.05 9.03 1.36
CA GLU A 30 -20.62 8.86 1.68
C GLU A 30 -19.85 10.17 1.46
N TYR A 31 -20.02 10.78 0.30
CA TYR A 31 -19.38 12.05 -0.04
C TYR A 31 -19.79 13.18 0.90
N ASP A 32 -21.09 13.33 1.17
CA ASP A 32 -21.61 14.37 2.06
C ASP A 32 -21.10 14.22 3.49
N ILE A 33 -21.02 12.98 4.00
CA ILE A 33 -20.46 12.71 5.32
C ILE A 33 -18.98 13.06 5.37
N ALA A 34 -18.20 12.67 4.37
CA ALA A 34 -16.78 13.00 4.28
C ALA A 34 -16.58 14.54 4.25
N LYS A 35 -17.42 15.25 3.48
CA LYS A 35 -17.43 16.72 3.43
C LYS A 35 -17.78 17.36 4.76
N CYS A 36 -18.77 16.83 5.47
CA CYS A 36 -19.13 17.29 6.81
C CYS A 36 -18.00 17.04 7.82
N LEU A 37 -17.36 15.86 7.77
CA LEU A 37 -16.21 15.55 8.63
C LEU A 37 -15.03 16.50 8.34
N LYS A 38 -14.73 16.78 7.07
CA LYS A 38 -13.73 17.80 6.70
C LYS A 38 -14.06 19.16 7.32
N GLY A 39 -15.32 19.59 7.25
CA GLY A 39 -15.78 20.85 7.84
C GLY A 39 -15.62 20.88 9.36
N LEU A 40 -15.95 19.79 10.06
CA LEU A 40 -15.77 19.66 11.50
C LEU A 40 -14.30 19.70 11.92
N MET A 41 -13.43 19.00 11.18
CA MET A 41 -11.99 18.95 11.45
C MET A 41 -11.25 20.23 11.06
N ASN A 42 -11.90 21.17 10.39
CA ASN A 42 -11.31 22.46 10.05
C ASN A 42 -11.09 23.38 11.27
N ASN A 43 -11.45 22.94 12.47
CA ASN A 43 -11.12 23.59 13.72
C ASN A 43 -10.39 22.62 14.66
N LYS A 44 -9.62 23.18 15.60
CA LYS A 44 -8.77 22.42 16.53
C LYS A 44 -9.54 21.32 17.26
N TYR A 45 -10.68 21.64 17.85
CA TYR A 45 -11.45 20.68 18.65
C TYR A 45 -11.97 19.50 17.81
N GLY A 46 -12.39 19.77 16.58
CA GLY A 46 -12.85 18.74 15.68
C GLY A 46 -11.71 17.83 15.19
N ALA A 47 -10.52 18.37 14.98
CA ALA A 47 -9.35 17.59 14.61
C ALA A 47 -8.85 16.73 15.78
N ASP A 48 -8.78 17.32 17.00
CA ASP A 48 -8.39 16.59 18.21
C ASP A 48 -9.39 15.44 18.50
N ASP A 49 -10.69 15.70 18.43
CA ASP A 49 -11.76 14.69 18.61
C ASP A 49 -11.68 13.57 17.56
N ALA A 50 -11.38 13.92 16.30
CA ALA A 50 -11.20 12.93 15.25
C ALA A 50 -10.02 11.99 15.53
N LEU A 51 -8.93 12.50 16.09
CA LEU A 51 -7.78 11.68 16.49
C LEU A 51 -8.05 10.83 17.73
N GLU A 52 -8.90 11.27 18.66
CA GLU A 52 -9.30 10.46 19.82
C GLU A 52 -10.21 9.27 19.42
N HIS A 53 -10.95 9.41 18.33
CA HIS A 53 -11.91 8.41 17.88
C HIS A 53 -11.42 7.63 16.65
N GLN A 54 -10.66 6.56 16.86
CA GLN A 54 -10.08 5.73 15.79
C GLN A 54 -11.10 5.29 14.72
N ASN A 55 -12.37 5.09 15.08
CA ASN A 55 -13.41 4.71 14.13
C ASN A 55 -13.67 5.78 13.06
N VAL A 56 -13.38 7.06 13.34
CA VAL A 56 -13.46 8.15 12.34
C VAL A 56 -12.39 7.95 11.29
N LEU A 57 -11.15 7.70 11.73
CA LEU A 57 -10.01 7.47 10.84
C LEU A 57 -10.20 6.20 10.00
N VAL A 58 -10.62 5.10 10.62
CA VAL A 58 -10.91 3.83 9.91
C VAL A 58 -11.99 4.04 8.85
N ALA A 59 -13.04 4.81 9.15
CA ALA A 59 -14.08 5.09 8.17
C ALA A 59 -13.58 5.94 7.00
N LEU A 60 -12.73 6.95 7.26
CA LEU A 60 -12.09 7.76 6.22
C LEU A 60 -11.13 6.91 5.37
N VAL A 61 -10.25 6.14 6.00
CA VAL A 61 -9.32 5.25 5.29
C VAL A 61 -10.07 4.26 4.39
N SER A 62 -11.15 3.66 4.88
CA SER A 62 -11.99 2.76 4.06
C SER A 62 -12.59 3.48 2.84
N SER A 63 -12.84 4.77 2.93
CA SER A 63 -13.37 5.58 1.81
C SER A 63 -12.31 5.95 0.75
N LEU A 64 -11.01 5.66 0.98
CA LEU A 64 -9.99 5.68 -0.09
C LEU A 64 -10.31 4.66 -1.20
N SER A 65 -11.11 3.64 -0.88
CA SER A 65 -11.60 2.64 -1.84
C SER A 65 -12.99 2.96 -2.39
N SER A 66 -13.50 4.18 -2.21
CA SER A 66 -14.80 4.59 -2.76
C SER A 66 -14.82 4.46 -4.30
N PRO A 67 -15.94 4.02 -4.90
CA PRO A 67 -16.12 4.07 -6.36
C PRO A 67 -16.05 5.49 -6.91
N ARG A 68 -16.40 6.51 -6.11
CA ARG A 68 -16.43 7.91 -6.56
C ARG A 68 -15.09 8.60 -6.40
N LEU A 69 -14.59 9.15 -7.49
CA LEU A 69 -13.31 9.88 -7.55
C LEU A 69 -13.30 11.11 -6.62
N ASN A 70 -14.42 11.86 -6.58
CA ASN A 70 -14.58 13.02 -5.68
C ASN A 70 -14.42 12.64 -4.20
N THR A 71 -14.99 11.52 -3.78
CA THR A 71 -14.89 11.03 -2.41
C THR A 71 -13.44 10.67 -2.10
N ARG A 72 -12.76 9.94 -2.98
CA ARG A 72 -11.37 9.53 -2.78
C ARG A 72 -10.42 10.75 -2.69
N LYS A 73 -10.58 11.72 -3.60
CA LYS A 73 -9.84 12.98 -3.54
C LYS A 73 -10.03 13.68 -2.20
N LEU A 74 -11.28 13.90 -1.81
CA LEU A 74 -11.63 14.60 -0.58
C LEU A 74 -11.05 13.90 0.65
N VAL A 75 -11.14 12.57 0.70
CA VAL A 75 -10.61 11.77 1.81
C VAL A 75 -9.09 11.80 1.84
N SER A 76 -8.40 11.77 0.69
CA SER A 76 -6.95 11.92 0.64
C SER A 76 -6.50 13.26 1.23
N GLU A 77 -7.20 14.35 0.93
CA GLU A 77 -6.92 15.68 1.49
C GLU A 77 -7.13 15.71 3.01
N VAL A 78 -8.21 15.09 3.50
CA VAL A 78 -8.51 15.02 4.94
C VAL A 78 -7.47 14.20 5.69
N LEU A 79 -7.09 13.04 5.16
CA LEU A 79 -6.06 12.19 5.77
C LEU A 79 -4.69 12.86 5.76
N THR A 80 -4.34 13.59 4.68
CA THR A 80 -3.11 14.40 4.64
C THR A 80 -3.09 15.43 5.77
N PHE A 81 -4.18 16.16 5.97
CA PHE A 81 -4.30 17.11 7.05
C PHE A 81 -4.14 16.45 8.43
N LEU A 82 -4.83 15.32 8.64
CA LEU A 82 -4.76 14.58 9.90
C LEU A 82 -3.38 14.00 10.18
N CYS A 83 -2.65 13.54 9.17
CA CYS A 83 -1.26 13.09 9.34
C CYS A 83 -0.36 14.19 9.90
N HIS A 84 -0.60 15.44 9.51
CA HIS A 84 0.18 16.59 9.98
C HIS A 84 -0.27 17.10 11.36
N TRP A 85 -1.44 16.65 11.86
CA TRP A 85 -2.01 17.15 13.10
C TRP A 85 -1.44 16.42 14.33
N GLY A 86 -1.27 17.18 15.44
CA GLY A 86 -0.98 16.60 16.75
C GLY A 86 0.46 16.11 16.94
N ASP A 87 1.44 16.82 16.40
CA ASP A 87 2.88 16.54 16.60
C ASP A 87 3.27 15.07 16.34
N GLY A 88 2.84 14.53 15.20
CA GLY A 88 3.10 13.15 14.77
C GLY A 88 2.07 12.12 15.25
N GLN A 89 1.20 12.44 16.20
CA GLN A 89 0.16 11.51 16.65
C GLN A 89 -0.83 11.16 15.54
N GLY A 90 -1.19 12.17 14.73
CA GLY A 90 -2.09 11.97 13.60
C GLY A 90 -1.53 11.01 12.56
N HIS A 91 -0.25 11.16 12.21
CA HIS A 91 0.45 10.24 11.32
C HIS A 91 0.37 8.79 11.81
N HIS A 92 0.73 8.56 13.08
CA HIS A 92 0.68 7.24 13.69
C HIS A 92 -0.73 6.63 13.66
N LYS A 93 -1.75 7.41 14.05
CA LYS A 93 -3.15 6.95 14.08
C LYS A 93 -3.72 6.68 12.68
N VAL A 94 -3.30 7.43 11.66
CA VAL A 94 -3.68 7.15 10.27
C VAL A 94 -3.06 5.82 9.82
N LEU A 95 -1.78 5.57 10.08
CA LEU A 95 -1.13 4.30 9.77
C LEU A 95 -1.80 3.11 10.49
N GLN A 96 -2.12 3.24 11.78
CA GLN A 96 -2.88 2.22 12.52
C GLN A 96 -4.26 1.95 11.89
N SER A 97 -4.93 3.01 11.43
CA SER A 97 -6.24 2.85 10.79
C SER A 97 -6.15 2.17 9.43
N MET A 98 -5.05 2.39 8.69
CA MET A 98 -4.76 1.65 7.46
C MET A 98 -4.48 0.18 7.73
N ASP A 99 -3.75 -0.16 8.81
CA ASP A 99 -3.56 -1.54 9.23
C ASP A 99 -4.87 -2.23 9.62
N LYS A 100 -5.75 -1.52 10.32
CA LYS A 100 -7.06 -2.05 10.66
C LYS A 100 -7.92 -2.32 9.41
N VAL A 101 -7.93 -1.40 8.45
CA VAL A 101 -8.64 -1.60 7.18
C VAL A 101 -8.04 -2.76 6.39
N LYS A 102 -6.70 -2.87 6.31
CA LYS A 102 -6.01 -4.03 5.75
C LYS A 102 -6.51 -5.34 6.36
N HIS A 103 -6.56 -5.40 7.69
CA HIS A 103 -7.03 -6.59 8.42
C HIS A 103 -8.50 -6.90 8.12
N ASP A 104 -9.37 -5.87 8.19
CA ASP A 104 -10.81 -6.04 7.96
C ASP A 104 -11.13 -6.49 6.52
N HIS A 105 -10.26 -6.17 5.55
CA HIS A 105 -10.39 -6.56 4.14
C HIS A 105 -9.53 -7.78 3.76
N ASN A 106 -8.83 -8.37 4.73
CA ASN A 106 -7.94 -9.52 4.51
C ASN A 106 -6.88 -9.27 3.41
N GLU A 107 -6.34 -8.05 3.36
CA GLU A 107 -5.28 -7.65 2.44
C GLU A 107 -3.91 -8.03 3.02
N THR A 108 -2.90 -8.21 2.15
CA THR A 108 -1.54 -8.59 2.55
C THR A 108 -0.70 -7.40 3.00
N GLY A 109 -0.80 -6.28 2.30
CA GLY A 109 -0.09 -5.04 2.59
C GLY A 109 -1.01 -3.91 3.03
N ARG A 110 -0.47 -2.99 3.85
CA ARG A 110 -1.19 -1.81 4.37
C ARG A 110 -1.77 -0.95 3.26
N PHE A 111 -1.07 -0.84 2.13
CA PHE A 111 -1.42 0.06 1.03
C PHE A 111 -1.98 -0.67 -0.19
N ASP A 112 -2.01 -2.01 -0.21
CA ASP A 112 -2.32 -2.81 -1.39
C ASP A 112 -3.67 -2.46 -2.01
N ALA A 113 -4.73 -2.43 -1.21
CA ALA A 113 -6.08 -2.14 -1.71
C ALA A 113 -6.17 -0.73 -2.28
N TRP A 114 -5.60 0.25 -1.57
CA TRP A 114 -5.62 1.64 -2.00
C TRP A 114 -4.81 1.85 -3.28
N MET A 115 -3.56 1.37 -3.32
CA MET A 115 -2.67 1.55 -4.47
C MET A 115 -3.19 0.86 -5.72
N ARG A 116 -3.81 -0.32 -5.59
CA ARG A 116 -4.51 -1.02 -6.69
C ARG A 116 -5.63 -0.16 -7.28
N ILE A 117 -6.42 0.50 -6.43
CA ILE A 117 -7.48 1.40 -6.88
C ILE A 117 -6.91 2.65 -7.55
N VAL A 118 -5.84 3.21 -7.01
CA VAL A 118 -5.13 4.34 -7.65
C VAL A 118 -4.66 3.94 -9.04
N GLU A 119 -3.98 2.81 -9.18
CA GLU A 119 -3.48 2.32 -10.46
C GLU A 119 -4.60 2.13 -11.48
N VAL A 120 -5.67 1.40 -11.12
CA VAL A 120 -6.83 1.19 -11.99
C VAL A 120 -7.50 2.52 -12.40
N THR A 121 -7.54 3.49 -11.48
CA THR A 121 -8.11 4.81 -11.76
C THR A 121 -7.27 5.59 -12.77
N ILE A 122 -5.96 5.55 -12.62
CA ILE A 122 -5.01 6.22 -13.53
C ILE A 122 -5.05 5.57 -14.92
N ASP A 123 -5.01 4.24 -14.99
CA ASP A 123 -5.10 3.49 -16.25
C ASP A 123 -6.44 3.73 -16.96
N GLY A 124 -7.53 3.80 -16.22
CA GLY A 124 -8.86 4.10 -16.73
C GLY A 124 -9.11 5.58 -17.00
N ARG A 125 -8.13 6.46 -16.82
CA ARG A 125 -8.27 7.91 -16.90
C ARG A 125 -9.49 8.42 -16.11
N GLY A 126 -9.60 7.97 -14.86
CA GLY A 126 -10.72 8.29 -13.97
C GLY A 126 -11.96 7.41 -14.13
N LYS A 127 -12.00 6.55 -15.13
CA LYS A 127 -13.10 5.59 -15.33
C LYS A 127 -12.77 4.30 -14.59
N MET A 128 -13.46 4.02 -13.51
CA MET A 128 -13.40 2.71 -12.85
C MET A 128 -14.51 1.80 -13.39
N GLY A 129 -14.14 0.72 -14.07
CA GLY A 129 -14.97 -0.43 -14.39
C GLY A 129 -16.33 -0.09 -15.03
N SER A 130 -17.40 -0.35 -14.33
CA SER A 130 -18.77 -0.05 -14.80
C SER A 130 -19.11 1.43 -14.58
N LEU A 131 -19.61 2.11 -15.63
CA LEU A 131 -20.20 3.46 -15.54
C LEU A 131 -21.55 3.47 -14.78
N VAL A 132 -21.90 2.37 -14.14
CA VAL A 132 -23.12 2.25 -13.32
C VAL A 132 -22.95 3.14 -12.08
N GLY A 133 -23.80 4.14 -11.97
CA GLY A 133 -23.79 5.10 -10.85
C GLY A 133 -23.00 6.38 -11.08
N ALA A 134 -22.42 6.58 -12.26
CA ALA A 134 -21.78 7.85 -12.60
C ALA A 134 -22.84 8.89 -13.03
N SER A 135 -22.68 10.16 -12.60
CA SER A 135 -23.49 11.27 -13.11
C SER A 135 -23.33 11.39 -14.64
N GLU A 136 -24.26 12.07 -15.29
CA GLU A 136 -24.24 12.24 -16.75
C GLU A 136 -22.97 12.98 -17.23
N GLU A 137 -22.44 13.90 -16.42
CA GLU A 137 -21.16 14.58 -16.65
C GLU A 137 -19.96 13.61 -16.61
N TYR A 138 -20.03 12.60 -15.74
CA TYR A 138 -19.03 11.53 -15.64
C TYR A 138 -19.08 10.55 -16.81
N ARG A 139 -20.27 10.33 -17.38
CA ARG A 139 -20.46 9.45 -18.55
C ARG A 139 -19.92 10.07 -19.84
N SER A 140 -19.97 11.39 -19.94
CA SER A 140 -19.54 12.13 -21.14
C SER A 140 -18.02 12.27 -21.28
N GLY A 141 -17.23 12.03 -20.19
CA GLY A 141 -15.77 12.09 -20.23
C GLY A 141 -15.21 13.47 -20.62
N GLY A 142 -15.90 14.54 -20.21
CA GLY A 142 -15.52 15.91 -20.54
C GLY A 142 -14.33 16.45 -19.75
N ILE A 143 -13.91 17.67 -20.06
CA ILE A 143 -12.78 18.42 -19.45
C ILE A 143 -12.83 18.41 -17.92
N GLY A 144 -14.02 18.38 -17.30
CA GLY A 144 -14.20 18.31 -15.86
C GLY A 144 -13.69 17.02 -15.22
N MET A 145 -13.77 15.88 -15.92
CA MET A 145 -13.28 14.59 -15.44
C MET A 145 -11.74 14.57 -15.44
N GLU A 146 -11.13 15.10 -16.47
CA GLU A 146 -9.66 15.16 -16.58
C GLU A 146 -9.07 16.03 -15.48
N ASN A 147 -9.64 17.21 -15.24
CA ASN A 147 -9.23 18.07 -14.13
C ASN A 147 -9.36 17.37 -12.78
N LEU A 148 -10.48 16.69 -12.54
CA LEU A 148 -10.70 15.96 -11.29
C LEU A 148 -9.71 14.80 -11.14
N LEU A 149 -9.33 14.12 -12.22
CA LEU A 149 -8.30 13.08 -12.20
C LEU A 149 -6.94 13.66 -11.81
N MET A 150 -6.56 14.82 -12.39
CA MET A 150 -5.32 15.52 -12.03
C MET A 150 -5.31 15.91 -10.55
N GLU A 151 -6.40 16.51 -10.06
CA GLU A 151 -6.54 16.87 -8.66
C GLU A 151 -6.49 15.65 -7.72
N TYR A 152 -7.08 14.52 -8.12
CA TYR A 152 -6.99 13.27 -7.38
C TYR A 152 -5.56 12.72 -7.37
N ALA A 153 -4.86 12.73 -8.50
CA ALA A 153 -3.47 12.28 -8.57
C ALA A 153 -2.57 13.15 -7.69
N VAL A 154 -2.75 14.48 -7.71
CA VAL A 154 -2.02 15.40 -6.81
C VAL A 154 -2.30 15.08 -5.34
N SER A 155 -3.58 14.97 -4.94
CA SER A 155 -3.94 14.69 -3.54
C SER A 155 -3.44 13.32 -3.08
N THR A 156 -3.40 12.34 -3.98
CA THR A 156 -2.84 11.02 -3.73
C THR A 156 -1.33 11.09 -3.49
N MET A 157 -0.58 11.79 -4.35
CA MET A 157 0.87 11.95 -4.19
C MET A 157 1.24 12.73 -2.93
N ILE A 158 0.48 13.77 -2.59
CA ILE A 158 0.67 14.51 -1.34
C ILE A 158 0.45 13.60 -0.13
N LEU A 159 -0.59 12.76 -0.14
CA LEU A 159 -0.83 11.80 0.95
C LEU A 159 0.29 10.76 1.04
N ILE A 160 0.78 10.23 -0.09
CA ILE A 160 1.92 9.30 -0.11
C ILE A 160 3.16 9.96 0.51
N ASN A 161 3.52 11.16 0.07
CA ASN A 161 4.65 11.90 0.62
C ASN A 161 4.46 12.15 2.12
N MET A 162 3.27 12.53 2.56
CA MET A 162 2.98 12.77 3.98
C MET A 162 3.08 11.50 4.83
N LEU A 163 2.64 10.36 4.31
CA LEU A 163 2.75 9.07 5.02
C LEU A 163 4.20 8.63 5.20
N VAL A 164 5.06 8.94 4.24
CA VAL A 164 6.50 8.65 4.35
C VAL A 164 7.17 9.68 5.27
N ASP A 165 7.06 10.96 4.93
CA ASP A 165 7.80 12.05 5.58
C ASP A 165 7.33 12.30 7.03
N GLY A 166 6.10 11.92 7.38
CA GLY A 166 5.53 12.11 8.71
C GLY A 166 6.24 11.34 9.84
N ALA A 167 7.06 10.34 9.51
CA ALA A 167 7.97 9.70 10.47
C ALA A 167 9.30 10.48 10.59
N GLU A 168 9.22 11.77 10.95
CA GLU A 168 10.33 12.74 10.88
C GLU A 168 11.61 12.26 11.54
N THR A 169 11.52 11.66 12.73
CA THR A 169 12.68 11.24 13.54
C THR A 169 13.09 9.79 13.33
N ASP A 170 12.26 8.98 12.67
CA ASP A 170 12.48 7.55 12.48
C ASP A 170 12.77 7.21 11.01
N LEU A 171 14.05 7.36 10.65
CA LEU A 171 14.54 7.03 9.31
C LEU A 171 14.19 5.60 8.88
N GLN A 172 14.24 4.65 9.80
CA GLN A 172 13.99 3.24 9.45
C GLN A 172 12.50 2.99 9.20
N LEU A 173 11.61 3.68 9.92
CA LEU A 173 10.20 3.64 9.63
C LEU A 173 9.91 4.30 8.27
N ARG A 174 10.58 5.41 7.92
CA ARG A 174 10.46 6.01 6.58
C ARG A 174 10.88 5.02 5.49
N CYS A 175 12.06 4.43 5.61
CA CYS A 175 12.54 3.42 4.65
C CYS A 175 11.61 2.20 4.57
N HIS A 176 11.04 1.75 5.70
CA HIS A 176 10.06 0.67 5.73
C HIS A 176 8.76 1.03 4.99
N ILE A 177 8.22 2.23 5.22
CA ILE A 177 7.02 2.70 4.50
C ILE A 177 7.31 2.80 2.98
N ARG A 178 8.51 3.27 2.58
CA ARG A 178 8.93 3.28 1.16
C ARG A 178 8.98 1.88 0.57
N ALA A 179 9.55 0.91 1.30
CA ALA A 179 9.56 -0.49 0.87
C ALA A 179 8.14 -1.05 0.68
N GLN A 180 7.20 -0.70 1.56
CA GLN A 180 5.78 -1.07 1.40
C GLN A 180 5.14 -0.44 0.14
N PHE A 181 5.46 0.81 -0.20
CA PHE A 181 5.01 1.39 -1.46
C PHE A 181 5.70 0.76 -2.67
N THR A 182 6.96 0.36 -2.54
CA THR A 182 7.69 -0.37 -3.59
C THR A 182 7.03 -1.71 -3.90
N SER A 183 6.64 -2.48 -2.89
CA SER A 183 5.91 -3.75 -3.07
C SER A 183 4.53 -3.56 -3.73
N CYS A 184 3.88 -2.40 -3.52
CA CYS A 184 2.65 -2.02 -4.22
C CYS A 184 2.88 -1.56 -5.68
N GLY A 185 4.11 -1.49 -6.16
CA GLY A 185 4.42 -1.06 -7.53
C GLY A 185 4.43 0.45 -7.73
N ILE A 186 4.80 1.23 -6.70
CA ILE A 186 4.82 2.71 -6.75
C ILE A 186 5.62 3.23 -7.94
N LYS A 187 6.76 2.65 -8.30
CA LYS A 187 7.58 3.11 -9.43
C LYS A 187 6.82 3.11 -10.74
N ARG A 188 6.08 2.03 -11.02
CA ARG A 188 5.22 1.92 -12.20
C ARG A 188 4.12 2.98 -12.19
N LEU A 189 3.55 3.23 -11.02
CA LEU A 189 2.51 4.25 -10.85
C LEU A 189 3.05 5.67 -11.09
N LEU A 190 4.22 6.00 -10.54
CA LEU A 190 4.88 7.30 -10.77
C LEU A 190 5.12 7.56 -12.26
N THR A 191 5.65 6.56 -12.99
CA THR A 191 5.86 6.66 -14.43
C THR A 191 4.55 6.93 -15.21
N LYS A 192 3.45 6.29 -14.79
CA LYS A 192 2.12 6.56 -15.39
C LYS A 192 1.64 7.98 -15.11
N MET A 193 1.88 8.49 -13.89
CA MET A 193 1.50 9.85 -13.49
C MET A 193 2.33 10.92 -14.20
N GLU A 194 3.63 10.70 -14.41
CA GLU A 194 4.49 11.57 -15.23
C GLU A 194 3.97 11.72 -16.67
N GLY A 195 3.36 10.65 -17.20
CA GLY A 195 2.72 10.68 -18.52
C GLY A 195 1.55 11.68 -18.63
N PHE A 196 1.05 12.22 -17.53
CA PHE A 196 0.05 13.31 -17.56
C PHE A 196 0.64 14.68 -17.92
N GLN A 197 1.95 14.85 -17.81
CA GLN A 197 2.64 16.12 -18.09
C GLN A 197 2.03 17.31 -17.31
N TYR A 198 1.73 17.08 -16.04
CA TYR A 198 1.14 18.07 -15.14
C TYR A 198 2.13 18.48 -14.05
N GLU A 199 2.66 19.70 -14.15
CA GLU A 199 3.76 20.22 -13.32
C GLU A 199 3.57 20.00 -11.81
N VAL A 200 2.34 20.09 -11.30
CA VAL A 200 2.07 19.90 -9.87
C VAL A 200 2.27 18.48 -9.45
N ILE A 201 1.91 17.51 -10.31
CA ILE A 201 2.16 16.07 -10.07
C ILE A 201 3.67 15.82 -10.13
N ASP A 202 4.34 16.34 -11.17
CA ASP A 202 5.77 16.13 -11.41
C ASP A 202 6.59 16.60 -10.20
N LYS A 203 6.27 17.77 -9.61
CA LYS A 203 6.90 18.27 -8.38
C LYS A 203 6.69 17.33 -7.18
N GLN A 204 5.53 16.70 -7.04
CA GLN A 204 5.31 15.75 -5.96
C GLN A 204 6.07 14.44 -6.15
N ILE A 205 6.23 14.00 -7.39
CA ILE A 205 7.03 12.82 -7.76
C ILE A 205 8.52 13.10 -7.53
N GLU A 206 9.00 14.27 -7.97
CA GLU A 206 10.38 14.72 -7.74
C GLU A 206 10.70 14.73 -6.24
N ARG A 207 9.85 15.35 -5.43
CA ARG A 207 9.97 15.33 -3.96
C ARG A 207 10.05 13.91 -3.39
N PHE A 208 9.20 12.99 -3.87
CA PHE A 208 9.23 11.61 -3.40
C PHE A 208 10.58 10.95 -3.67
N ARG A 209 11.14 11.13 -4.89
CA ARG A 209 12.42 10.55 -5.31
C ARG A 209 13.61 11.20 -4.60
N GLU A 210 13.61 12.51 -4.46
CA GLU A 210 14.68 13.24 -3.73
C GLU A 210 14.75 12.79 -2.27
N ASN A 211 13.59 12.76 -1.59
CA ASN A 211 13.54 12.30 -0.20
C ASN A 211 13.88 10.80 -0.08
N GLU A 212 13.55 9.97 -1.08
CA GLU A 212 13.96 8.57 -1.12
C GLU A 212 15.48 8.45 -1.18
N ALA A 213 16.13 9.19 -2.05
CA ALA A 213 17.60 9.19 -2.17
C ALA A 213 18.27 9.64 -0.87
N ILE A 214 17.78 10.73 -0.25
CA ILE A 214 18.28 11.24 1.03
C ILE A 214 18.11 10.21 2.13
N ASP A 215 16.93 9.60 2.26
CA ASP A 215 16.66 8.62 3.32
C ASP A 215 17.59 7.39 3.21
N TYR A 216 17.85 6.89 2.02
CA TYR A 216 18.75 5.76 1.82
C TYR A 216 20.22 6.16 1.98
N GLU A 217 20.63 7.36 1.58
CA GLU A 217 21.95 7.89 1.84
C GLU A 217 22.21 8.00 3.34
N ASP A 218 21.27 8.60 4.09
CA ASP A 218 21.32 8.72 5.54
C ASP A 218 21.39 7.34 6.23
N LEU A 219 20.64 6.37 5.73
CA LEU A 219 20.65 5.00 6.26
C LEU A 219 22.03 4.35 6.11
N LEU A 220 22.67 4.54 4.96
CA LEU A 220 24.01 4.02 4.68
C LEU A 220 25.09 4.76 5.49
N GLN A 221 24.98 6.08 5.65
CA GLN A 221 25.96 6.90 6.38
C GLN A 221 25.93 6.65 7.90
N ARG A 222 24.76 6.44 8.50
CA ARG A 222 24.64 6.14 9.95
C ARG A 222 25.41 4.89 10.36
N GLU A 223 25.60 3.97 9.45
CA GLU A 223 26.38 2.76 9.68
C GLU A 223 27.87 2.93 9.37
N GLY A 224 28.22 3.98 8.66
CA GLY A 224 29.54 4.21 8.06
C GLY A 224 30.49 5.14 8.79
N SER A 225 30.34 5.40 10.12
CA SER A 225 31.28 6.25 10.85
C SER A 225 32.75 5.73 10.85
N SER A 226 33.03 4.62 10.16
CA SER A 226 34.34 4.02 9.99
C SER A 226 34.89 4.00 8.56
N MET A 227 34.14 4.42 7.56
CA MET A 227 34.55 4.35 6.14
C MET A 227 34.56 5.74 5.48
N LYS A 228 35.41 6.65 5.97
CA LYS A 228 35.70 7.89 5.22
C LYS A 228 36.66 7.70 4.02
N ASP A 229 37.02 6.48 3.70
CA ASP A 229 37.99 6.16 2.64
C ASP A 229 37.45 5.38 1.44
N SER A 230 36.16 5.44 1.16
CA SER A 230 35.61 4.85 -0.07
C SER A 230 35.24 5.95 -1.04
N ILE A 231 36.17 6.25 -1.95
CA ILE A 231 36.04 6.78 -3.31
C ILE A 231 34.78 7.68 -3.52
N GLU A 232 35.01 8.98 -3.59
CA GLU A 232 34.14 9.96 -4.23
C GLU A 232 33.57 9.36 -5.54
N GLY A 233 32.24 9.28 -5.69
CA GLY A 233 31.71 9.36 -7.02
C GLY A 233 30.52 8.53 -7.44
N GLU A 234 29.97 7.58 -6.73
CA GLU A 234 28.73 6.93 -7.20
C GLU A 234 27.61 7.03 -6.16
N VAL A 235 26.60 7.85 -6.49
CA VAL A 235 25.30 7.82 -5.82
C VAL A 235 24.70 6.45 -6.06
N LYS A 236 24.63 5.62 -5.02
CA LYS A 236 24.04 4.28 -5.10
C LYS A 236 22.53 4.41 -5.26
N ASP A 237 22.03 3.92 -6.38
CA ASP A 237 20.58 3.82 -6.61
C ASP A 237 19.99 2.64 -5.80
N MET A 238 19.47 2.92 -4.61
CA MET A 238 18.80 1.92 -3.76
C MET A 238 17.47 1.44 -4.34
N SER A 239 17.11 1.86 -5.53
CA SER A 239 16.02 1.27 -6.30
C SER A 239 16.48 0.13 -7.22
N ASP A 240 17.78 -0.06 -7.37
CA ASP A 240 18.37 -1.19 -8.08
C ASP A 240 18.69 -2.33 -7.09
N PRO A 241 18.08 -3.52 -7.24
CA PRO A 241 18.34 -4.67 -6.37
C PRO A 241 19.82 -5.06 -6.29
N MET A 242 20.59 -4.89 -7.37
CA MET A 242 22.02 -5.23 -7.38
C MET A 242 22.81 -4.32 -6.43
N GLN A 243 22.53 -3.03 -6.45
CA GLN A 243 23.19 -2.06 -5.55
C GLN A 243 22.81 -2.28 -4.08
N ILE A 244 21.57 -2.72 -3.81
CA ILE A 244 21.17 -3.12 -2.46
C ILE A 244 21.96 -4.33 -1.99
N VAL A 245 22.07 -5.37 -2.83
CA VAL A 245 22.84 -6.58 -2.52
C VAL A 245 24.30 -6.24 -2.27
N ASP A 246 24.90 -5.38 -3.08
CA ASP A 246 26.30 -4.93 -2.91
C ASP A 246 26.50 -4.19 -1.59
N ALA A 247 25.58 -3.31 -1.21
CA ALA A 247 25.62 -2.58 0.05
C ALA A 247 25.53 -3.54 1.26
N ILE A 248 24.61 -4.51 1.22
CA ILE A 248 24.49 -5.53 2.27
C ILE A 248 25.75 -6.38 2.34
N THR A 249 26.21 -6.90 1.22
CA THR A 249 27.39 -7.79 1.16
C THR A 249 28.64 -7.09 1.68
N SER A 250 28.87 -5.84 1.29
CA SER A 250 30.00 -5.04 1.78
C SER A 250 29.99 -4.90 3.29
N LYS A 251 28.82 -4.77 3.91
CA LYS A 251 28.67 -4.61 5.36
C LYS A 251 28.93 -5.90 6.14
N ILE A 252 28.46 -7.04 5.63
CA ILE A 252 28.52 -8.33 6.34
C ILE A 252 29.74 -9.18 5.94
N ASN A 253 30.54 -8.69 4.99
CA ASN A 253 31.72 -9.42 4.48
C ASN A 253 32.66 -9.81 5.64
N GLY A 254 33.14 -11.05 5.60
CA GLY A 254 34.01 -11.61 6.64
C GLY A 254 33.30 -11.96 7.95
N SER A 255 32.00 -11.79 8.07
CA SER A 255 31.20 -12.19 9.23
C SER A 255 30.37 -13.46 8.94
N ARG A 256 29.94 -14.16 10.01
CA ARG A 256 29.00 -15.30 9.88
C ARG A 256 27.64 -14.91 9.30
N SER A 257 27.28 -13.64 9.33
CA SER A 257 26.06 -13.13 8.71
C SER A 257 26.08 -13.28 7.19
N HIS A 258 27.28 -13.24 6.59
CA HIS A 258 27.47 -13.48 5.16
C HIS A 258 27.00 -14.88 4.74
N ASP A 259 27.30 -15.91 5.54
CA ASP A 259 26.91 -17.30 5.24
C ASP A 259 25.39 -17.46 5.25
N TYR A 260 24.71 -16.84 6.21
CA TYR A 260 23.24 -16.84 6.27
C TYR A 260 22.61 -16.04 5.14
N PHE A 261 23.21 -14.91 4.78
CA PHE A 261 22.72 -14.10 3.65
C PHE A 261 22.86 -14.88 2.34
N LEU A 262 24.02 -15.50 2.10
CA LEU A 262 24.23 -16.35 0.92
C LEU A 262 23.21 -17.50 0.86
N SER A 263 22.97 -18.19 1.97
CA SER A 263 21.98 -19.24 2.06
C SER A 263 20.57 -18.73 1.74
N ALA A 264 20.21 -17.54 2.26
CA ALA A 264 18.90 -16.92 1.95
C ALA A 264 18.75 -16.60 0.46
N MET A 265 19.80 -16.08 -0.19
CA MET A 265 19.79 -15.83 -1.64
C MET A 265 19.67 -17.13 -2.44
N GLN A 266 20.34 -18.20 -2.01
CA GLN A 266 20.20 -19.52 -2.63
C GLN A 266 18.77 -20.06 -2.52
N HIS A 267 18.09 -19.89 -1.37
CA HIS A 267 16.69 -20.27 -1.22
C HIS A 267 15.77 -19.42 -2.11
N MET A 268 16.01 -18.11 -2.22
CA MET A 268 15.24 -17.26 -3.14
C MET A 268 15.45 -17.67 -4.61
N LEU A 269 16.64 -18.18 -4.95
CA LEU A 269 16.91 -18.70 -6.29
C LEU A 269 16.05 -19.93 -6.61
N LEU A 270 15.74 -20.77 -5.60
CA LEU A 270 14.82 -21.91 -5.76
C LEU A 270 13.37 -21.44 -5.94
N ILE A 271 12.95 -20.42 -5.17
CA ILE A 271 11.58 -19.86 -5.25
C ILE A 271 11.30 -19.27 -6.63
N ARG A 272 12.29 -18.73 -7.34
CA ARG A 272 12.12 -18.11 -8.66
C ARG A 272 11.57 -19.06 -9.74
N GLU A 273 11.71 -20.36 -9.56
CA GLU A 273 11.21 -21.35 -10.52
C GLU A 273 9.69 -21.44 -10.53
N ASN A 274 9.06 -21.04 -9.43
CA ASN A 274 7.60 -20.97 -9.36
C ASN A 274 7.10 -19.74 -10.13
N SER A 275 6.15 -19.95 -11.01
CA SER A 275 5.57 -18.90 -11.86
C SER A 275 4.10 -18.61 -11.50
N GLY A 276 3.57 -17.50 -11.99
CA GLY A 276 2.19 -17.11 -11.80
C GLY A 276 1.86 -16.70 -10.35
N GLU A 277 0.66 -16.98 -9.90
CA GLU A 277 0.14 -16.58 -8.60
C GLU A 277 0.90 -17.21 -7.43
N GLU A 278 1.38 -18.43 -7.57
CA GLU A 278 2.13 -19.11 -6.51
C GLU A 278 3.49 -18.46 -6.28
N GLY A 279 4.24 -18.21 -7.34
CA GLY A 279 5.51 -17.50 -7.25
C GLY A 279 5.33 -16.11 -6.64
N LEU A 280 4.27 -15.38 -7.05
CA LEU A 280 3.93 -14.09 -6.48
C LEU A 280 3.71 -14.20 -4.96
N ARG A 281 2.94 -15.18 -4.50
CA ARG A 281 2.64 -15.37 -3.06
C ARG A 281 3.86 -15.77 -2.24
N MET A 282 4.76 -16.56 -2.81
CA MET A 282 6.03 -16.90 -2.17
C MET A 282 6.89 -15.66 -1.95
N PHE A 283 7.02 -14.79 -2.95
CA PHE A 283 7.74 -13.53 -2.80
C PHE A 283 7.05 -12.56 -1.83
N GLN A 284 5.72 -12.50 -1.81
CA GLN A 284 4.96 -11.73 -0.81
C GLN A 284 5.24 -12.23 0.61
N LEU A 285 5.31 -13.55 0.81
CA LEU A 285 5.65 -14.13 2.11
C LEU A 285 7.08 -13.76 2.52
N VAL A 286 8.05 -13.87 1.61
CA VAL A 286 9.45 -13.49 1.89
C VAL A 286 9.53 -12.00 2.29
N ASP A 287 8.87 -11.11 1.54
CA ASP A 287 8.82 -9.68 1.85
C ASP A 287 8.19 -9.42 3.23
N ALA A 288 7.06 -10.07 3.53
CA ALA A 288 6.39 -9.95 4.83
C ALA A 288 7.27 -10.44 5.99
N MET A 289 8.01 -11.55 5.81
CA MET A 289 8.95 -12.06 6.81
C MET A 289 10.12 -11.12 7.03
N LEU A 290 10.70 -10.57 5.96
CA LEU A 290 11.78 -9.59 6.05
C LEU A 290 11.31 -8.30 6.74
N SER A 291 10.13 -7.82 6.39
CA SER A 291 9.49 -6.67 7.06
C SER A 291 9.29 -6.92 8.55
N TYR A 292 8.79 -8.10 8.92
CA TYR A 292 8.63 -8.49 10.31
C TYR A 292 9.97 -8.48 11.07
N VAL A 293 10.99 -9.14 10.52
CA VAL A 293 12.33 -9.21 11.17
C VAL A 293 12.95 -7.84 11.30
N ALA A 294 12.86 -7.00 10.27
CA ALA A 294 13.44 -5.66 10.26
C ALA A 294 12.78 -4.73 11.28
N MET A 295 11.47 -4.85 11.51
CA MET A 295 10.70 -3.90 12.30
C MET A 295 10.27 -4.42 13.68
N ASP A 296 10.41 -5.73 13.97
CA ASP A 296 9.91 -6.36 15.21
C ASP A 296 10.36 -5.65 16.49
N ARG A 297 11.62 -5.24 16.57
CA ARG A 297 12.17 -4.60 17.77
C ARG A 297 11.98 -3.08 17.82
N ARG A 298 11.46 -2.47 16.77
CA ARG A 298 11.47 -1.02 16.56
C ARG A 298 10.08 -0.40 16.54
N LEU A 299 9.06 -1.21 16.29
CA LEU A 299 7.70 -0.74 16.38
C LEU A 299 7.35 -0.53 17.86
N PRO A 300 7.16 0.72 18.31
CA PRO A 300 6.80 0.99 19.69
C PRO A 300 5.39 0.48 20.01
N ASP A 301 4.61 0.23 18.98
CA ASP A 301 3.22 -0.14 19.07
C ASP A 301 3.05 -1.66 18.90
N LEU A 302 2.46 -2.28 19.94
CA LEU A 302 2.14 -3.71 19.95
C LEU A 302 1.18 -4.09 18.81
N ASP A 303 0.27 -3.19 18.43
CA ASP A 303 -0.72 -3.44 17.38
C ASP A 303 -0.06 -3.55 16.00
N LEU A 304 0.95 -2.74 15.70
CA LEU A 304 1.70 -2.83 14.45
C LEU A 304 2.52 -4.14 14.37
N ARG A 305 3.10 -4.58 15.50
CA ARG A 305 3.80 -5.88 15.59
C ARG A 305 2.86 -7.04 15.37
N GLN A 306 1.70 -7.03 16.01
CA GLN A 306 0.66 -8.05 15.82
C GLN A 306 0.17 -8.08 14.38
N GLY A 307 0.04 -6.92 13.74
CA GLY A 307 -0.34 -6.80 12.33
C GLY A 307 0.64 -7.51 11.38
N LEU A 308 1.95 -7.38 11.62
CA LEU A 308 2.97 -8.09 10.81
C LEU A 308 2.93 -9.60 11.04
N THR A 309 2.82 -10.05 12.29
CA THR A 309 2.69 -11.48 12.63
C THR A 309 1.46 -12.09 11.97
N PHE A 310 0.33 -11.40 12.03
CA PHE A 310 -0.91 -11.82 11.37
C PHE A 310 -0.75 -11.93 9.84
N THR A 311 -0.02 -11.01 9.22
CA THR A 311 0.22 -11.03 7.77
C THR A 311 1.02 -12.26 7.37
N VAL A 312 2.10 -12.60 8.08
CA VAL A 312 2.91 -13.78 7.81
C VAL A 312 2.07 -15.04 7.94
N GLN A 313 1.29 -15.17 9.03
CA GLN A 313 0.43 -16.32 9.24
C GLN A 313 -0.64 -16.45 8.14
N SER A 314 -1.31 -15.36 7.81
CA SER A 314 -2.33 -15.35 6.74
C SER A 314 -1.76 -15.74 5.37
N LEU A 315 -0.53 -15.34 5.05
CA LEU A 315 0.14 -15.73 3.80
C LEU A 315 0.51 -17.21 3.80
N LEU A 316 1.00 -17.73 4.93
CA LEU A 316 1.27 -19.17 5.09
C LEU A 316 0.00 -20.00 4.91
N ASP A 317 -1.09 -19.61 5.56
CA ASP A 317 -2.37 -20.30 5.45
C ASP A 317 -2.89 -20.33 4.01
N ARG A 318 -2.74 -19.22 3.27
CA ARG A 318 -3.13 -19.16 1.85
C ARG A 318 -2.27 -20.07 0.97
N LEU A 319 -0.96 -20.12 1.21
CA LEU A 319 -0.08 -21.04 0.46
C LEU A 319 -0.47 -22.49 0.66
N HIS A 320 -0.82 -22.87 1.89
CA HIS A 320 -1.31 -24.23 2.20
C HIS A 320 -2.63 -24.52 1.49
N THR A 321 -3.61 -23.62 1.57
CA THR A 321 -4.92 -23.80 0.93
C THR A 321 -4.80 -23.92 -0.59
N ASP A 322 -3.90 -23.17 -1.21
CA ASP A 322 -3.69 -23.26 -2.65
C ASP A 322 -2.99 -24.55 -3.07
N ALA A 323 -2.04 -25.03 -2.27
CA ALA A 323 -1.38 -26.31 -2.51
C ALA A 323 -2.41 -27.48 -2.43
N GLU A 324 -3.29 -27.46 -1.42
CA GLU A 324 -4.38 -28.45 -1.29
C GLU A 324 -5.35 -28.37 -2.48
N ALA A 325 -5.74 -27.17 -2.90
CA ALA A 325 -6.64 -26.97 -4.05
C ALA A 325 -6.02 -27.48 -5.36
N ARG A 326 -4.73 -27.30 -5.56
CA ARG A 326 -4.01 -27.87 -6.72
C ARG A 326 -3.97 -29.37 -6.68
N GLN A 327 -3.63 -29.96 -5.54
CA GLN A 327 -3.58 -31.40 -5.42
C GLN A 327 -4.94 -32.03 -5.78
N VAL A 328 -6.03 -31.48 -5.27
CA VAL A 328 -7.39 -31.94 -5.60
C VAL A 328 -7.70 -31.76 -7.10
N TYR A 329 -7.24 -30.68 -7.70
CA TYR A 329 -7.44 -30.45 -9.13
C TYR A 329 -6.66 -31.46 -9.98
N ASP A 330 -5.38 -31.71 -9.65
CA ASP A 330 -4.52 -32.66 -10.36
C ASP A 330 -5.05 -34.08 -10.21
N GLU A 331 -5.46 -34.50 -9.03
CA GLU A 331 -6.11 -35.80 -8.77
C GLU A 331 -7.41 -35.94 -9.59
N SER A 332 -8.20 -34.86 -9.69
CA SER A 332 -9.42 -34.83 -10.50
C SER A 332 -9.12 -34.96 -12.01
N LEU A 333 -8.04 -34.34 -12.48
CA LEU A 333 -7.62 -34.40 -13.86
C LEU A 333 -7.13 -35.80 -14.23
N GLU A 334 -6.31 -36.41 -13.37
CA GLU A 334 -5.83 -37.78 -13.54
C GLU A 334 -6.98 -38.80 -13.54
N ALA A 335 -7.93 -38.66 -12.60
CA ALA A 335 -9.13 -39.51 -12.55
C ALA A 335 -9.96 -39.40 -13.84
N ARG A 336 -10.06 -38.20 -14.41
CA ARG A 336 -10.78 -37.94 -15.66
C ARG A 336 -10.07 -38.57 -16.87
N GLN A 337 -8.75 -38.48 -16.93
CA GLN A 337 -7.95 -39.13 -17.98
C GLN A 337 -8.06 -40.65 -17.93
N ILE A 338 -8.01 -41.22 -16.71
CA ILE A 338 -8.20 -42.69 -16.51
C ILE A 338 -9.61 -43.12 -16.96
N ALA A 339 -10.63 -42.34 -16.61
CA ALA A 339 -12.01 -42.65 -17.01
C ALA A 339 -12.21 -42.56 -18.54
N GLU A 340 -11.61 -41.55 -19.19
CA GLU A 340 -11.66 -41.42 -20.66
C GLU A 340 -10.90 -42.57 -21.36
N ALA A 341 -9.75 -42.96 -20.83
CA ALA A 341 -9.00 -44.10 -21.36
C ALA A 341 -9.70 -45.47 -21.15
N ALA A 342 -10.58 -45.60 -20.14
CA ALA A 342 -11.36 -46.81 -19.89
C ALA A 342 -12.62 -46.92 -20.76
N ILE A 343 -13.04 -45.80 -21.37
CA ILE A 343 -14.23 -45.72 -22.25
C ILE A 343 -13.84 -45.84 -23.73
N ALA A 344 -12.57 -45.55 -24.08
CA ALA A 344 -12.03 -45.73 -25.42
C ALA A 344 -11.58 -47.17 -25.69
#